data_0a0ae36afac57e4f186a6b679c2d4259
#
_entry.id   0a0ae36afac57e4f186a6b679c2d4259
#
_cell.length_a   1.000
_cell.length_b   1.000
_cell.length_c   1.000
_cell.angle_alpha   90.00
_cell.angle_beta   90.00
_cell.angle_gamma   90.00
#
_symmetry.space_group_name_H-M   'P 1'
#
loop_
_entity.id
_entity.type
_entity.pdbx_description
1 polymer ?
#
loop_
_entity_poly.entity_id
_entity_poly.type
_entity_poly.pdbx_seq_one_letter_code
_entity_poly.pdbx_strand_id
1 'polypeptide(L)'
;MIAVVNNRLTHLGVPAAFHGQLVTRRAPRFHTLLHLTIILASIATAVAAIVAWSRFVDAAAQDAAKAARALLYDSDIGAESLGLILTVLLAAGWLCGAITWRRGSESARNGWAADLMHEPAKNKAITDWLWRQMIRRYTVSAVSADDFLDRLGRGMVRDLRFAAIGMLVLTAALGSALPARLSHATDAAITDHPVLPLAGDAVRPVARVTAVISGCPNLPKDGNTLVYRLRFADGAEANLGAWHSFTGTHFEALEAIAARLPASAIRVRFTNPINSNPLSAECLKAFGRKEGADGIVRLLRLLAVSDAEKKSLTGLL
;
A
#
# COMPACT_ATOMS: atom_id res chain seq x y z
N MET A 1 30.81 2.38 31.88
CA MET A 1 30.16 1.53 30.83
C MET A 1 29.80 0.14 31.37
N ILE A 2 30.72 -0.62 31.95
CA ILE A 2 30.51 -2.00 32.48
C ILE A 2 29.35 -2.05 33.51
N ALA A 3 29.30 -1.15 34.47
CA ALA A 3 28.27 -1.10 35.50
C ALA A 3 26.85 -0.86 34.89
N VAL A 4 26.75 -0.04 33.86
CA VAL A 4 25.48 0.24 33.17
C VAL A 4 24.97 -1.01 32.43
N VAL A 5 25.88 -1.76 31.78
CA VAL A 5 25.53 -3.01 31.07
C VAL A 5 25.13 -4.08 32.07
N ASN A 6 25.84 -4.23 33.18
CA ASN A 6 25.48 -5.18 34.25
C ASN A 6 24.09 -4.91 34.83
N ASN A 7 23.78 -3.65 35.12
CA ASN A 7 22.44 -3.27 35.62
C ASN A 7 21.36 -3.61 34.58
N ARG A 8 21.64 -3.43 33.29
CA ARG A 8 20.69 -3.80 32.24
C ARG A 8 20.48 -5.31 32.15
N LEU A 9 21.56 -6.11 32.17
CA LEU A 9 21.46 -7.58 32.15
C LEU A 9 20.64 -8.10 33.35
N THR A 10 20.88 -7.54 34.55
CA THR A 10 20.08 -7.84 35.74
C THR A 10 18.60 -7.49 35.53
N HIS A 11 18.32 -6.31 34.98
CA HIS A 11 16.96 -5.87 34.67
C HIS A 11 16.24 -6.79 33.67
N LEU A 12 16.98 -7.34 32.70
CA LEU A 12 16.46 -8.28 31.73
C LEU A 12 16.26 -9.70 32.30
N GLY A 13 16.80 -9.98 33.50
CA GLY A 13 16.69 -11.28 34.15
C GLY A 13 17.75 -12.28 33.72
N VAL A 14 18.88 -11.79 33.19
CA VAL A 14 20.04 -12.62 32.86
C VAL A 14 20.71 -13.09 34.15
N PRO A 15 21.07 -14.38 34.30
CA PRO A 15 21.77 -14.87 35.50
C PRO A 15 23.10 -14.12 35.74
N ALA A 16 23.34 -13.70 36.98
CA ALA A 16 24.52 -12.92 37.34
C ALA A 16 25.85 -13.63 37.01
N ALA A 17 25.87 -14.97 37.08
CA ALA A 17 27.02 -15.80 36.72
C ALA A 17 27.48 -15.59 35.26
N PHE A 18 26.63 -15.15 34.36
CA PHE A 18 26.94 -14.94 32.94
C PHE A 18 27.34 -13.50 32.59
N HIS A 19 27.10 -12.52 33.50
CA HIS A 19 27.32 -11.10 33.23
C HIS A 19 28.74 -10.81 32.78
N GLY A 20 29.75 -11.29 33.50
CA GLY A 20 31.16 -11.02 33.20
C GLY A 20 31.58 -11.47 31.79
N GLN A 21 31.04 -12.61 31.34
CA GLN A 21 31.36 -13.13 30.02
C GLN A 21 30.53 -12.41 28.93
N LEU A 22 29.28 -12.05 29.20
CA LEU A 22 28.41 -11.37 28.23
C LEU A 22 28.80 -9.90 27.97
N VAL A 23 29.30 -9.21 29.01
CA VAL A 23 29.74 -7.80 28.89
C VAL A 23 30.88 -7.62 27.91
N THR A 24 31.77 -8.62 27.78
CA THR A 24 32.92 -8.58 26.89
C THR A 24 32.65 -9.05 25.47
N ARG A 25 31.52 -9.71 25.24
CA ARG A 25 31.14 -10.22 23.93
C ARG A 25 30.65 -9.12 23.01
N ARG A 26 31.15 -9.12 21.77
CA ARG A 26 30.76 -8.21 20.70
C ARG A 26 30.64 -8.97 19.40
N ALA A 27 29.69 -8.56 18.55
CA ALA A 27 29.62 -9.07 17.20
C ALA A 27 30.83 -8.62 16.39
N PRO A 28 31.48 -9.49 15.60
CA PRO A 28 32.49 -9.07 14.67
C PRO A 28 31.94 -7.99 13.70
N ARG A 29 32.75 -6.97 13.37
CA ARG A 29 32.35 -5.87 12.45
C ARG A 29 31.81 -6.37 11.12
N PHE A 30 32.25 -7.52 10.66
CA PHE A 30 31.71 -8.18 9.46
C PHE A 30 30.22 -8.44 9.54
N HIS A 31 29.67 -8.73 10.72
CA HIS A 31 28.22 -8.97 10.88
C HIS A 31 27.40 -7.70 10.73
N THR A 32 27.91 -6.55 11.13
CA THR A 32 27.24 -5.26 10.90
C THR A 32 27.10 -4.97 9.41
N LEU A 33 28.14 -5.24 8.62
CA LEU A 33 28.09 -5.12 7.15
C LEU A 33 27.12 -6.13 6.54
N LEU A 34 27.14 -7.38 7.01
CA LEU A 34 26.21 -8.41 6.53
C LEU A 34 24.75 -8.04 6.82
N HIS A 35 24.47 -7.51 8.02
CA HIS A 35 23.14 -7.02 8.35
C HIS A 35 22.70 -5.85 7.47
N LEU A 36 23.57 -4.88 7.24
CA LEU A 36 23.29 -3.76 6.34
C LEU A 36 23.00 -4.26 4.92
N THR A 37 23.79 -5.20 4.41
CA THR A 37 23.58 -5.81 3.09
C THR A 37 22.25 -6.53 3.01
N ILE A 38 21.85 -7.26 4.07
CA ILE A 38 20.55 -7.97 4.12
C ILE A 38 19.39 -6.98 4.16
N ILE A 39 19.50 -5.91 4.96
CA ILE A 39 18.47 -4.87 5.00
C ILE A 39 18.31 -4.21 3.63
N LEU A 40 19.41 -3.84 2.99
CA LEU A 40 19.40 -3.24 1.66
C LEU A 40 18.84 -4.20 0.60
N ALA A 41 19.25 -5.47 0.63
CA ALA A 41 18.70 -6.49 -0.26
C ALA A 41 17.21 -6.72 -0.03
N SER A 42 16.75 -6.73 1.22
CA SER A 42 15.34 -6.84 1.56
C SER A 42 14.53 -5.66 1.04
N ILE A 43 15.04 -4.43 1.19
CA ILE A 43 14.40 -3.22 0.65
C ILE A 43 14.35 -3.30 -0.89
N ALA A 44 15.44 -3.67 -1.54
CA ALA A 44 15.49 -3.78 -3.00
C ALA A 44 14.51 -4.84 -3.53
N THR A 45 14.45 -6.00 -2.88
CA THR A 45 13.48 -7.06 -3.21
C THR A 45 12.04 -6.58 -3.02
N ALA A 46 11.84 -5.78 -2.01
CA ALA A 46 10.60 -5.12 -1.70
C ALA A 46 10.10 -4.22 -2.81
N VAL A 47 10.95 -3.28 -3.18
CA VAL A 47 10.65 -2.33 -4.26
C VAL A 47 10.39 -3.09 -5.56
N ALA A 48 11.22 -4.10 -5.88
CA ALA A 48 11.03 -4.94 -7.05
C ALA A 48 9.68 -5.69 -7.03
N ALA A 49 9.27 -6.22 -5.88
CA ALA A 49 7.99 -6.90 -5.72
C ALA A 49 6.81 -5.93 -5.89
N ILE A 50 6.90 -4.70 -5.36
CA ILE A 50 5.90 -3.64 -5.55
C ILE A 50 5.74 -3.31 -7.03
N VAL A 51 6.85 -3.07 -7.72
CA VAL A 51 6.84 -2.75 -9.16
C VAL A 51 6.30 -3.91 -9.98
N ALA A 52 6.71 -5.15 -9.67
CA ALA A 52 6.20 -6.34 -10.36
C ALA A 52 4.69 -6.52 -10.13
N TRP A 53 4.23 -6.32 -8.91
CA TRP A 53 2.81 -6.42 -8.57
C TRP A 53 1.99 -5.33 -9.27
N SER A 54 2.45 -4.06 -9.26
CA SER A 54 1.73 -2.99 -9.96
C SER A 54 1.61 -3.26 -11.45
N ARG A 55 2.68 -3.75 -12.09
CA ARG A 55 2.66 -4.14 -13.51
C ARG A 55 1.73 -5.32 -13.77
N PHE A 56 1.71 -6.30 -12.89
CA PHE A 56 0.81 -7.46 -12.99
C PHE A 56 -0.65 -7.02 -12.91
N VAL A 57 -0.98 -6.17 -11.93
CA VAL A 57 -2.35 -5.65 -11.74
C VAL A 57 -2.78 -4.81 -12.94
N ASP A 58 -1.91 -3.93 -13.43
CA ASP A 58 -2.20 -3.11 -14.61
C ASP A 58 -2.39 -3.96 -15.88
N ALA A 59 -1.53 -4.95 -16.11
CA ALA A 59 -1.69 -5.88 -17.22
C ALA A 59 -3.00 -6.69 -17.14
N ALA A 60 -3.35 -7.17 -15.93
CA ALA A 60 -4.60 -7.90 -15.72
C ALA A 60 -5.83 -7.01 -15.96
N ALA A 61 -5.76 -5.72 -15.55
CA ALA A 61 -6.82 -4.74 -15.81
C ALA A 61 -6.99 -4.49 -17.32
N GLN A 62 -5.89 -4.34 -18.05
CA GLN A 62 -5.91 -4.16 -19.48
C GLN A 62 -6.49 -5.38 -20.20
N ASP A 63 -6.10 -6.59 -19.79
CA ASP A 63 -6.61 -7.83 -20.40
C ASP A 63 -8.11 -8.01 -20.15
N ALA A 64 -8.59 -7.73 -18.93
CA ALA A 64 -10.00 -7.76 -18.62
C ALA A 64 -10.79 -6.70 -19.41
N ALA A 65 -10.27 -5.47 -19.48
CA ALA A 65 -10.89 -4.40 -20.27
C ALA A 65 -10.94 -4.74 -21.77
N LYS A 66 -9.88 -5.33 -22.31
CA LYS A 66 -9.82 -5.78 -23.69
C LYS A 66 -10.85 -6.88 -23.99
N ALA A 67 -10.94 -7.88 -23.11
CA ALA A 67 -11.92 -8.97 -23.24
C ALA A 67 -13.35 -8.44 -23.20
N ALA A 68 -13.63 -7.44 -22.36
CA ALA A 68 -14.92 -6.79 -22.23
C ALA A 68 -15.21 -5.74 -23.34
N ARG A 69 -14.27 -5.43 -24.21
CA ARG A 69 -14.35 -4.28 -25.15
C ARG A 69 -14.65 -2.98 -24.41
N ALA A 70 -13.99 -2.79 -23.27
CA ALA A 70 -14.23 -1.64 -22.41
C ALA A 70 -13.77 -0.33 -23.06
N LEU A 71 -14.42 0.77 -22.69
CA LEU A 71 -14.04 2.12 -23.08
C LEU A 71 -12.99 2.70 -22.14
N LEU A 72 -13.16 2.43 -20.84
CA LEU A 72 -12.27 2.90 -19.77
C LEU A 72 -11.93 1.74 -18.82
N TYR A 73 -10.76 1.83 -18.22
CA TYR A 73 -10.34 0.91 -17.16
C TYR A 73 -9.59 1.65 -16.04
N ASP A 74 -9.60 1.07 -14.88
CA ASP A 74 -8.84 1.51 -13.72
C ASP A 74 -8.18 0.32 -13.04
N SER A 75 -6.94 0.52 -12.63
CA SER A 75 -6.17 -0.40 -11.79
C SER A 75 -5.87 0.29 -10.47
N ASP A 76 -6.88 0.44 -9.60
CA ASP A 76 -6.66 1.07 -8.30
C ASP A 76 -5.88 0.14 -7.38
N ILE A 77 -4.59 0.39 -7.28
CA ILE A 77 -3.72 -0.17 -6.25
C ILE A 77 -3.88 0.72 -5.01
N GLY A 78 -5.04 0.64 -4.35
CA GLY A 78 -5.34 1.47 -3.20
C GLY A 78 -4.26 1.43 -2.12
N ALA A 79 -4.24 2.42 -1.23
CA ALA A 79 -3.31 2.52 -0.09
C ALA A 79 -3.27 1.24 0.77
N GLU A 80 -4.32 0.44 0.70
CA GLU A 80 -4.48 -0.87 1.36
C GLU A 80 -3.49 -1.91 0.80
N SER A 81 -3.20 -1.88 -0.50
CA SER A 81 -2.20 -2.74 -1.14
C SER A 81 -0.78 -2.41 -0.66
N LEU A 82 -0.49 -1.15 -0.32
CA LEU A 82 0.77 -0.77 0.31
C LEU A 82 0.95 -1.42 1.68
N GLY A 83 -0.13 -1.52 2.47
CA GLY A 83 -0.13 -2.24 3.75
C GLY A 83 0.20 -3.73 3.58
N LEU A 84 -0.38 -4.40 2.58
CA LEU A 84 -0.08 -5.79 2.26
C LEU A 84 1.39 -5.98 1.84
N ILE A 85 1.89 -5.12 0.99
CA ILE A 85 3.27 -5.15 0.55
C ILE A 85 4.21 -4.96 1.75
N LEU A 86 3.95 -3.98 2.61
CA LEU A 86 4.74 -3.74 3.81
C LEU A 86 4.78 -4.97 4.73
N THR A 87 3.66 -5.67 4.91
CA THR A 87 3.63 -6.91 5.71
C THR A 87 4.42 -8.05 5.08
N VAL A 88 4.37 -8.23 3.76
CA VAL A 88 5.22 -9.19 3.04
C VAL A 88 6.69 -8.86 3.21
N LEU A 89 7.06 -7.57 3.18
CA LEU A 89 8.43 -7.11 3.35
C LEU A 89 8.98 -7.39 4.74
N LEU A 90 8.18 -7.10 5.76
CA LEU A 90 8.52 -7.40 7.15
C LEU A 90 8.69 -8.90 7.34
N ALA A 91 7.79 -9.71 6.80
CA ALA A 91 7.89 -11.17 6.85
C ALA A 91 9.15 -11.68 6.13
N ALA A 92 9.47 -11.16 4.95
CA ALA A 92 10.69 -11.51 4.21
C ALA A 92 11.95 -11.10 4.97
N GLY A 93 11.99 -9.90 5.55
CA GLY A 93 13.09 -9.43 6.40
C GLY A 93 13.33 -10.34 7.61
N TRP A 94 12.27 -10.77 8.27
CA TRP A 94 12.36 -11.70 9.40
C TRP A 94 12.84 -13.09 8.98
N LEU A 95 12.37 -13.61 7.85
CA LEU A 95 12.85 -14.88 7.30
C LEU A 95 14.33 -14.81 6.92
N CYS A 96 14.76 -13.74 6.27
CA CYS A 96 16.17 -13.50 5.95
C CYS A 96 17.02 -13.42 7.21
N GLY A 97 16.57 -12.70 8.25
CA GLY A 97 17.23 -12.65 9.55
C GLY A 97 17.37 -14.04 10.19
N ALA A 98 16.31 -14.86 10.14
CA ALA A 98 16.34 -16.22 10.66
C ALA A 98 17.29 -17.16 9.88
N ILE A 99 17.36 -17.01 8.55
CA ILE A 99 18.27 -17.80 7.69
C ILE A 99 19.72 -17.42 7.97
N THR A 100 20.02 -16.14 8.08
CA THR A 100 21.38 -15.63 8.35
C THR A 100 21.87 -16.06 9.72
N TRP A 101 21.00 -16.00 10.72
CA TRP A 101 21.30 -16.53 12.03
C TRP A 101 21.68 -18.02 11.98
N ARG A 102 20.91 -18.83 11.25
CA ARG A 102 21.17 -20.26 11.15
C ARG A 102 22.48 -20.61 10.45
N ARG A 103 22.90 -19.78 9.48
CA ARG A 103 24.12 -20.00 8.69
C ARG A 103 25.38 -19.38 9.32
N GLY A 104 25.23 -18.51 10.32
CA GLY A 104 26.35 -17.90 11.02
C GLY A 104 27.15 -18.91 11.87
N SER A 105 28.45 -18.66 12.08
CA SER A 105 29.24 -19.39 13.06
C SER A 105 28.64 -19.19 14.46
N GLU A 106 28.89 -20.16 15.37
CA GLU A 106 28.40 -20.07 16.75
C GLU A 106 28.89 -18.80 17.46
N SER A 107 30.16 -18.46 17.32
CA SER A 107 30.73 -17.22 17.87
C SER A 107 30.05 -15.97 17.33
N ALA A 108 29.72 -15.96 16.05
CA ALA A 108 29.03 -14.84 15.41
C ALA A 108 27.57 -14.69 15.91
N ARG A 109 26.85 -15.78 16.05
CA ARG A 109 25.50 -15.80 16.59
C ARG A 109 25.46 -15.30 18.04
N ASN A 110 26.40 -15.78 18.84
CA ASN A 110 26.51 -15.42 20.25
C ASN A 110 26.91 -13.95 20.44
N GLY A 111 27.83 -13.44 19.60
CA GLY A 111 28.20 -12.03 19.60
C GLY A 111 27.03 -11.12 19.25
N TRP A 112 26.28 -11.46 18.20
CA TRP A 112 25.12 -10.68 17.78
C TRP A 112 24.00 -10.67 18.85
N ALA A 113 23.69 -11.81 19.48
CA ALA A 113 22.71 -11.88 20.55
C ALA A 113 23.12 -11.02 21.76
N ALA A 114 24.42 -11.03 22.09
CA ALA A 114 24.97 -10.18 23.13
C ALA A 114 24.85 -8.68 22.78
N ASP A 115 25.18 -8.28 21.57
CA ASP A 115 25.08 -6.89 21.12
C ASP A 115 23.63 -6.39 21.14
N LEU A 116 22.66 -7.19 20.70
CA LEU A 116 21.24 -6.84 20.78
C LEU A 116 20.78 -6.60 22.22
N MET A 117 21.27 -7.38 23.18
CA MET A 117 20.98 -7.16 24.61
C MET A 117 21.64 -5.89 25.17
N HIS A 118 22.76 -5.46 24.59
CA HIS A 118 23.50 -4.26 25.02
C HIS A 118 22.95 -2.97 24.38
N GLU A 119 22.25 -3.07 23.27
CA GLU A 119 21.77 -1.90 22.52
C GLU A 119 20.73 -1.12 23.33
N PRO A 120 20.90 0.21 23.51
CA PRO A 120 19.91 1.04 24.19
C PRO A 120 18.69 1.20 23.30
N ALA A 121 17.63 0.48 23.58
CA ALA A 121 16.37 0.62 22.84
C ALA A 121 15.74 1.99 23.05
N LYS A 122 15.32 2.65 21.99
CA LYS A 122 14.60 3.93 22.05
C LYS A 122 13.25 3.80 22.78
N ASN A 123 12.61 2.62 22.69
CA ASN A 123 11.35 2.27 23.37
C ASN A 123 11.60 1.15 24.39
N LYS A 124 12.18 1.51 25.53
CA LYS A 124 12.69 0.57 26.55
C LYS A 124 11.62 -0.40 27.08
N ALA A 125 10.40 0.06 27.34
CA ALA A 125 9.41 -0.75 28.06
C ALA A 125 8.97 -2.01 27.27
N ILE A 126 8.61 -1.87 26.00
CA ILE A 126 8.14 -2.98 25.17
C ILE A 126 9.30 -3.93 24.84
N THR A 127 10.46 -3.36 24.45
CA THR A 127 11.63 -4.15 24.08
C THR A 127 12.16 -4.93 25.27
N ASP A 128 12.26 -4.31 26.45
CA ASP A 128 12.73 -4.97 27.67
C ASP A 128 11.72 -6.03 28.15
N TRP A 129 10.43 -5.80 27.96
CA TRP A 129 9.42 -6.82 28.23
C TRP A 129 9.58 -8.04 27.33
N LEU A 130 9.74 -7.83 26.01
CA LEU A 130 9.96 -8.90 25.03
C LEU A 130 11.23 -9.71 25.37
N TRP A 131 12.35 -9.02 25.66
CA TRP A 131 13.60 -9.68 26.06
C TRP A 131 13.42 -10.52 27.32
N ARG A 132 12.78 -10.01 28.35
CA ARG A 132 12.50 -10.75 29.58
C ARG A 132 11.66 -12.00 29.31
N GLN A 133 10.64 -11.91 28.45
CA GLN A 133 9.83 -13.09 28.09
C GLN A 133 10.65 -14.13 27.35
N MET A 134 11.47 -13.73 26.38
CA MET A 134 12.34 -14.65 25.64
C MET A 134 13.39 -15.31 26.55
N ILE A 135 14.05 -14.53 27.41
CA ILE A 135 15.02 -15.05 28.37
C ILE A 135 14.37 -16.09 29.27
N ARG A 136 13.23 -15.75 29.89
CA ARG A 136 12.48 -16.69 30.75
C ARG A 136 12.07 -17.95 30.04
N ARG A 137 11.66 -17.84 28.77
CA ARG A 137 11.12 -18.96 27.99
C ARG A 137 12.20 -19.94 27.51
N TYR A 138 13.36 -19.41 27.12
CA TYR A 138 14.35 -20.20 26.40
C TYR A 138 15.62 -20.55 27.19
N THR A 139 15.93 -19.84 28.25
CA THR A 139 17.23 -19.94 28.91
C THR A 139 17.22 -20.49 30.34
N VAL A 140 16.07 -20.98 30.81
CA VAL A 140 15.88 -21.47 32.20
C VAL A 140 16.90 -22.53 32.61
N SER A 141 17.30 -23.40 31.68
CA SER A 141 18.23 -24.51 31.92
C SER A 141 19.62 -24.28 31.32
N ALA A 142 19.98 -23.01 31.05
CA ALA A 142 21.31 -22.71 30.51
C ALA A 142 22.40 -22.94 31.56
N VAL A 143 23.47 -23.67 31.19
CA VAL A 143 24.56 -24.06 32.09
C VAL A 143 25.80 -23.19 31.90
N SER A 144 25.90 -22.45 30.79
CA SER A 144 27.00 -21.52 30.48
C SER A 144 26.49 -20.30 29.72
N ALA A 145 27.31 -19.23 29.62
CA ALA A 145 26.96 -18.06 28.84
C ALA A 145 26.80 -18.35 27.35
N ASP A 146 27.54 -19.29 26.79
CA ASP A 146 27.40 -19.70 25.40
C ASP A 146 26.12 -20.51 25.18
N ASP A 147 25.80 -21.47 26.07
CA ASP A 147 24.55 -22.21 26.03
C ASP A 147 23.35 -21.27 26.20
N PHE A 148 23.47 -20.26 27.06
CA PHE A 148 22.46 -19.23 27.24
C PHE A 148 22.18 -18.47 25.94
N LEU A 149 23.24 -17.96 25.27
CA LEU A 149 23.10 -17.21 24.02
C LEU A 149 22.59 -18.10 22.89
N ASP A 150 23.07 -19.34 22.79
CA ASP A 150 22.64 -20.26 21.74
C ASP A 150 21.15 -20.66 21.89
N ARG A 151 20.69 -20.93 23.10
CA ARG A 151 19.27 -21.21 23.38
C ARG A 151 18.40 -20.00 23.09
N LEU A 152 18.83 -18.82 23.54
CA LEU A 152 18.13 -17.56 23.27
C LEU A 152 18.01 -17.31 21.75
N GLY A 153 19.11 -17.48 21.03
CA GLY A 153 19.15 -17.32 19.58
C GLY A 153 18.28 -18.31 18.83
N ARG A 154 18.31 -19.59 19.20
CA ARG A 154 17.40 -20.60 18.61
C ARG A 154 15.95 -20.28 18.88
N GLY A 155 15.63 -19.80 20.08
CA GLY A 155 14.28 -19.37 20.46
C GLY A 155 13.81 -18.18 19.61
N MET A 156 14.66 -17.16 19.46
CA MET A 156 14.37 -16.00 18.59
C MET A 156 14.10 -16.40 17.15
N VAL A 157 14.97 -17.25 16.55
CA VAL A 157 14.79 -17.71 15.17
C VAL A 157 13.46 -18.45 15.00
N ARG A 158 13.09 -19.25 16.00
CA ARG A 158 11.81 -19.97 15.99
C ARG A 158 10.63 -18.99 16.02
N ASP A 159 10.65 -18.03 16.94
CA ASP A 159 9.56 -17.06 17.09
C ASP A 159 9.46 -16.14 15.86
N LEU A 160 10.58 -15.69 15.29
CA LEU A 160 10.59 -14.92 14.06
C LEU A 160 9.99 -15.70 12.87
N ARG A 161 10.26 -17.00 12.77
CA ARG A 161 9.65 -17.85 11.73
C ARG A 161 8.14 -17.94 11.91
N PHE A 162 7.67 -18.20 13.12
CA PHE A 162 6.23 -18.27 13.38
C PHE A 162 5.55 -16.94 13.13
N ALA A 163 6.17 -15.83 13.55
CA ALA A 163 5.67 -14.49 13.26
C ALA A 163 5.62 -14.22 11.74
N ALA A 164 6.68 -14.58 11.00
CA ALA A 164 6.73 -14.39 9.55
C ALA A 164 5.65 -15.22 8.83
N ILE A 165 5.47 -16.50 9.22
CA ILE A 165 4.41 -17.37 8.68
C ILE A 165 3.04 -16.79 9.03
N GLY A 166 2.83 -16.38 10.28
CA GLY A 166 1.58 -15.75 10.72
C GLY A 166 1.25 -14.48 9.94
N MET A 167 2.25 -13.63 9.68
CA MET A 167 2.09 -12.44 8.84
C MET A 167 1.77 -12.79 7.40
N LEU A 168 2.41 -13.79 6.80
CA LEU A 168 2.10 -14.23 5.44
C LEU A 168 0.67 -14.77 5.33
N VAL A 169 0.24 -15.57 6.31
CA VAL A 169 -1.14 -16.07 6.37
C VAL A 169 -2.14 -14.92 6.53
N LEU A 170 -1.86 -13.98 7.43
CA LEU A 170 -2.69 -12.79 7.62
C LEU A 170 -2.72 -11.93 6.36
N THR A 171 -1.58 -11.75 5.69
CA THR A 171 -1.50 -11.01 4.41
C THR A 171 -2.32 -11.69 3.33
N ALA A 172 -2.25 -13.02 3.22
CA ALA A 172 -3.07 -13.77 2.28
C ALA A 172 -4.57 -13.64 2.59
N ALA A 173 -4.95 -13.73 3.88
CA ALA A 173 -6.34 -13.59 4.32
C ALA A 173 -6.85 -12.15 4.09
N LEU A 174 -6.08 -11.14 4.44
CA LEU A 174 -6.44 -9.74 4.20
C LEU A 174 -6.42 -9.40 2.70
N GLY A 175 -5.44 -9.90 1.95
CA GLY A 175 -5.38 -9.72 0.49
C GLY A 175 -6.55 -10.36 -0.23
N SER A 176 -7.16 -11.42 0.34
CA SER A 176 -8.39 -11.99 -0.19
C SER A 176 -9.65 -11.20 0.17
N ALA A 177 -9.59 -10.40 1.24
CA ALA A 177 -10.71 -9.60 1.75
C ALA A 177 -10.67 -8.13 1.28
N LEU A 178 -9.47 -7.60 1.02
CA LEU A 178 -9.29 -6.22 0.57
C LEU A 178 -9.40 -6.17 -0.96
N PRO A 179 -10.30 -5.38 -1.50
CA PRO A 179 -10.49 -5.27 -2.93
C PRO A 179 -9.40 -4.39 -3.56
N ALA A 180 -8.28 -4.99 -3.99
CA ALA A 180 -7.64 -4.42 -5.16
C ALA A 180 -8.65 -4.65 -6.29
N ARG A 181 -9.25 -3.59 -6.80
CA ARG A 181 -10.31 -3.69 -7.80
C ARG A 181 -9.73 -3.37 -9.15
N LEU A 182 -9.88 -4.32 -10.04
CA LEU A 182 -9.75 -4.06 -11.47
C LEU A 182 -11.12 -3.63 -11.95
N SER A 183 -11.24 -2.37 -12.31
CA SER A 183 -12.52 -1.87 -12.77
C SER A 183 -12.44 -1.55 -14.26
N HIS A 184 -13.49 -1.85 -14.99
CA HIS A 184 -13.62 -1.39 -16.36
C HIS A 184 -15.06 -0.90 -16.64
N ALA A 185 -15.17 0.04 -17.57
CA ALA A 185 -16.42 0.60 -17.99
C ALA A 185 -16.65 0.37 -19.49
N THR A 186 -17.81 -0.18 -19.82
CA THR A 186 -18.41 -0.14 -21.14
C THR A 186 -19.42 1.02 -21.21
N ASP A 187 -20.05 1.23 -22.35
CA ASP A 187 -21.16 2.18 -22.46
C ASP A 187 -22.40 1.73 -21.65
N ALA A 188 -22.53 0.42 -21.34
CA ALA A 188 -23.67 -0.17 -20.68
C ALA A 188 -23.50 -0.41 -19.17
N ALA A 189 -22.29 -0.72 -18.71
CA ALA A 189 -22.04 -1.12 -17.33
C ALA A 189 -20.63 -0.79 -16.86
N ILE A 190 -20.49 -0.64 -15.54
CA ILE A 190 -19.22 -0.65 -14.82
C ILE A 190 -19.09 -1.99 -14.12
N THR A 191 -17.97 -2.66 -14.32
CA THR A 191 -17.66 -3.95 -13.71
C THR A 191 -16.43 -3.81 -12.84
N ASP A 192 -16.56 -4.18 -11.58
CA ASP A 192 -15.45 -4.28 -10.63
C ASP A 192 -15.10 -5.76 -10.46
N HIS A 193 -13.85 -6.11 -10.79
CA HIS A 193 -13.29 -7.44 -10.58
C HIS A 193 -12.38 -7.42 -9.35
N PRO A 194 -12.56 -8.33 -8.39
CA PRO A 194 -11.55 -8.52 -7.35
C PRO A 194 -10.30 -9.12 -7.96
N VAL A 195 -9.11 -8.65 -7.57
CA VAL A 195 -7.82 -9.22 -8.04
C VAL A 195 -7.66 -10.68 -7.62
N LEU A 196 -8.24 -11.06 -6.49
CA LEU A 196 -8.28 -12.45 -6.03
C LEU A 196 -9.68 -13.02 -6.30
N PRO A 197 -9.80 -14.19 -6.94
CA PRO A 197 -11.06 -14.74 -7.43
C PRO A 197 -11.95 -15.33 -6.33
N LEU A 198 -11.88 -14.80 -5.11
CA LEU A 198 -12.65 -15.24 -3.95
C LEU A 198 -14.00 -14.52 -3.81
N ALA A 199 -14.16 -13.39 -4.47
CA ALA A 199 -15.42 -12.67 -4.57
C ALA A 199 -15.82 -12.58 -6.04
N GLY A 200 -17.11 -12.63 -6.32
CA GLY A 200 -17.64 -12.48 -7.68
C GLY A 200 -17.53 -11.04 -8.17
N ASP A 201 -17.63 -10.88 -9.48
CA ASP A 201 -17.65 -9.58 -10.14
C ASP A 201 -18.88 -8.76 -9.70
N ALA A 202 -18.67 -7.47 -9.46
CA ALA A 202 -19.75 -6.55 -9.19
C ALA A 202 -20.08 -5.75 -10.47
N VAL A 203 -21.16 -6.13 -11.14
CA VAL A 203 -21.62 -5.44 -12.37
C VAL A 203 -22.69 -4.42 -12.03
N ARG A 204 -22.44 -3.15 -12.38
CA ARG A 204 -23.37 -2.04 -12.16
C ARG A 204 -23.80 -1.43 -13.49
N PRO A 205 -25.04 -1.63 -13.93
CA PRO A 205 -25.56 -1.02 -15.15
C PRO A 205 -25.53 0.51 -15.08
N VAL A 206 -25.04 1.18 -16.12
CA VAL A 206 -25.05 2.65 -16.24
C VAL A 206 -26.47 3.21 -16.12
N ALA A 207 -27.48 2.45 -16.57
CA ALA A 207 -28.88 2.81 -16.41
C ALA A 207 -29.37 2.90 -14.94
N ARG A 208 -28.61 2.39 -13.97
CA ARG A 208 -28.90 2.50 -12.52
C ARG A 208 -28.17 3.63 -11.81
N VAL A 209 -27.51 4.51 -12.56
CA VAL A 209 -26.88 5.71 -11.99
C VAL A 209 -27.94 6.65 -11.44
N THR A 210 -27.80 7.05 -10.20
CA THR A 210 -28.72 7.98 -9.51
C THR A 210 -28.18 9.41 -9.52
N ALA A 211 -26.85 9.59 -9.52
CA ALA A 211 -26.25 10.92 -9.59
C ALA A 211 -24.92 10.90 -10.38
N VAL A 212 -24.67 12.02 -11.03
CA VAL A 212 -23.40 12.33 -11.70
C VAL A 212 -22.77 13.54 -11.01
N ILE A 213 -21.61 13.33 -10.40
CA ILE A 213 -20.84 14.39 -9.77
C ILE A 213 -19.75 14.80 -10.74
N SER A 214 -19.78 16.03 -11.21
CA SER A 214 -18.86 16.48 -12.26
C SER A 214 -18.18 17.80 -11.92
N GLY A 215 -16.92 17.95 -12.35
CA GLY A 215 -16.14 19.17 -12.14
C GLY A 215 -14.75 19.06 -12.76
N CYS A 216 -14.08 20.21 -12.80
CA CYS A 216 -12.70 20.35 -13.25
C CYS A 216 -11.98 21.34 -12.31
N PRO A 217 -11.77 20.96 -11.03
CA PRO A 217 -11.10 21.79 -10.06
C PRO A 217 -9.58 21.81 -10.29
N ASN A 218 -8.91 22.85 -9.80
CA ASN A 218 -7.47 22.84 -9.58
C ASN A 218 -7.24 22.56 -8.09
N LEU A 219 -6.76 21.37 -7.76
CA LEU A 219 -6.57 20.91 -6.39
C LEU A 219 -5.13 21.18 -5.92
N PRO A 220 -4.90 21.56 -4.65
CA PRO A 220 -3.56 21.91 -4.15
C PRO A 220 -2.51 20.80 -4.27
N LYS A 221 -2.92 19.53 -4.19
CA LYS A 221 -2.03 18.37 -4.28
C LYS A 221 -2.03 17.72 -5.66
N ASP A 222 -3.20 17.64 -6.28
CA ASP A 222 -3.42 16.85 -7.50
C ASP A 222 -3.44 17.75 -8.76
N GLY A 223 -3.34 19.07 -8.58
CA GLY A 223 -3.39 20.02 -9.69
C GLY A 223 -4.75 20.01 -10.41
N ASN A 224 -4.68 20.12 -11.75
CA ASN A 224 -5.87 20.08 -12.60
C ASN A 224 -6.42 18.65 -12.66
N THR A 225 -7.61 18.44 -12.12
CA THR A 225 -8.22 17.11 -12.00
C THR A 225 -9.62 17.10 -12.63
N LEU A 226 -9.81 16.22 -13.60
CA LEU A 226 -11.15 15.97 -14.14
C LEU A 226 -11.90 15.03 -13.20
N VAL A 227 -13.02 15.49 -12.64
CA VAL A 227 -13.94 14.69 -11.83
C VAL A 227 -15.16 14.39 -12.68
N TYR A 228 -15.39 13.11 -12.94
CA TYR A 228 -16.60 12.59 -13.56
C TYR A 228 -17.01 11.31 -12.83
N ARG A 229 -17.75 11.49 -11.74
CA ARG A 229 -18.05 10.42 -10.80
C ARG A 229 -19.52 10.01 -10.94
N LEU A 230 -19.73 8.72 -11.16
CA LEU A 230 -21.04 8.11 -11.18
C LEU A 230 -21.37 7.55 -9.79
N ARG A 231 -22.55 7.86 -9.26
CA ARG A 231 -23.09 7.28 -8.02
C ARG A 231 -24.25 6.38 -8.36
N PHE A 232 -24.23 5.17 -7.82
CA PHE A 232 -25.26 4.15 -8.02
C PHE A 232 -26.23 4.09 -6.85
N ALA A 233 -27.36 3.39 -7.06
CA ALA A 233 -28.40 3.24 -6.04
C ALA A 233 -27.94 2.46 -4.79
N ASP A 234 -26.93 1.62 -4.93
CA ASP A 234 -26.28 0.87 -3.83
C ASP A 234 -25.28 1.72 -3.02
N GLY A 235 -25.14 3.01 -3.36
CA GLY A 235 -24.18 3.92 -2.75
C GLY A 235 -22.75 3.81 -3.29
N ALA A 236 -22.46 2.87 -4.19
CA ALA A 236 -21.15 2.76 -4.83
C ALA A 236 -20.87 3.97 -5.74
N GLU A 237 -19.60 4.34 -5.85
CA GLU A 237 -19.15 5.43 -6.72
C GLU A 237 -18.01 4.96 -7.61
N ALA A 238 -17.97 5.44 -8.86
CA ALA A 238 -16.87 5.25 -9.80
C ALA A 238 -16.43 6.59 -10.38
N ASN A 239 -15.17 6.98 -10.21
CA ASN A 239 -14.63 8.24 -10.72
C ASN A 239 -13.98 8.06 -12.09
N LEU A 240 -14.79 8.01 -13.12
CA LEU A 240 -14.34 7.78 -14.50
C LEU A 240 -13.39 8.87 -15.02
N GLY A 241 -13.40 10.07 -14.42
CA GLY A 241 -12.47 11.15 -14.80
C GLY A 241 -11.00 10.85 -14.53
N ALA A 242 -10.72 9.90 -13.64
CA ALA A 242 -9.37 9.44 -13.30
C ALA A 242 -8.94 8.17 -14.04
N TRP A 243 -9.86 7.49 -14.74
CA TRP A 243 -9.60 6.21 -15.41
C TRP A 243 -8.84 6.36 -16.72
N HIS A 244 -8.23 5.28 -17.17
CA HIS A 244 -7.49 5.23 -18.43
C HIS A 244 -8.40 4.86 -19.59
N SER A 245 -8.22 5.52 -20.73
CA SER A 245 -8.90 5.14 -21.98
C SER A 245 -8.22 3.93 -22.59
N PHE A 246 -9.03 2.94 -23.00
CA PHE A 246 -8.54 1.77 -23.71
C PHE A 246 -8.59 1.94 -25.23
N THR A 247 -9.64 2.58 -25.74
CA THR A 247 -9.85 2.83 -27.16
C THR A 247 -10.26 4.27 -27.38
N GLY A 248 -9.61 4.96 -28.31
CA GLY A 248 -9.93 6.35 -28.63
C GLY A 248 -9.45 7.35 -27.57
N THR A 249 -10.09 8.51 -27.56
CA THR A 249 -9.79 9.54 -26.56
C THR A 249 -10.59 9.28 -25.28
N HIS A 250 -10.07 9.76 -24.15
CA HIS A 250 -10.75 9.65 -22.86
C HIS A 250 -12.13 10.33 -22.90
N PHE A 251 -12.26 11.45 -23.62
CA PHE A 251 -13.52 12.19 -23.74
C PHE A 251 -14.55 11.44 -24.55
N GLU A 252 -14.16 10.77 -25.64
CA GLU A 252 -15.09 9.95 -26.42
C GLU A 252 -15.68 8.80 -25.56
N ALA A 253 -14.85 8.17 -24.75
CA ALA A 253 -15.30 7.15 -23.82
C ALA A 253 -16.30 7.72 -22.79
N LEU A 254 -16.00 8.87 -22.19
CA LEU A 254 -16.90 9.53 -21.25
C LEU A 254 -18.22 9.97 -21.92
N GLU A 255 -18.16 10.49 -23.15
CA GLU A 255 -19.35 10.89 -23.92
C GLU A 255 -20.24 9.69 -24.25
N ALA A 256 -19.66 8.56 -24.64
CA ALA A 256 -20.39 7.32 -24.91
C ALA A 256 -21.14 6.83 -23.66
N ILE A 257 -20.48 6.84 -22.50
CA ILE A 257 -21.10 6.49 -21.22
C ILE A 257 -22.19 7.53 -20.84
N ALA A 258 -21.88 8.82 -20.99
CA ALA A 258 -22.80 9.90 -20.68
C ALA A 258 -24.10 9.84 -21.49
N ALA A 259 -24.05 9.37 -22.73
CA ALA A 259 -25.20 9.19 -23.61
C ALA A 259 -26.17 8.08 -23.12
N ARG A 260 -25.68 7.16 -22.28
CA ARG A 260 -26.48 6.05 -21.72
C ARG A 260 -27.01 6.32 -20.31
N LEU A 261 -26.66 7.46 -19.73
CA LEU A 261 -27.13 7.84 -18.39
C LEU A 261 -28.65 8.05 -18.40
N PRO A 262 -29.35 7.63 -17.34
CA PRO A 262 -30.78 7.88 -17.24
C PRO A 262 -31.05 9.39 -17.12
N ALA A 263 -32.14 9.84 -17.78
CA ALA A 263 -32.57 11.25 -17.71
C ALA A 263 -32.90 11.70 -16.28
N SER A 264 -33.26 10.73 -15.40
CA SER A 264 -33.54 10.97 -13.98
C SER A 264 -32.30 11.13 -13.11
N ALA A 265 -31.08 10.87 -13.64
CA ALA A 265 -29.86 11.02 -12.86
C ALA A 265 -29.62 12.48 -12.47
N ILE A 266 -29.47 12.71 -11.17
CA ILE A 266 -29.21 14.06 -10.63
C ILE A 266 -27.80 14.49 -11.00
N ARG A 267 -27.63 15.69 -11.55
CA ARG A 267 -26.33 16.27 -11.86
C ARG A 267 -25.90 17.21 -10.74
N VAL A 268 -24.75 16.89 -10.13
CA VAL A 268 -24.19 17.61 -8.97
C VAL A 268 -22.80 18.15 -9.33
N ARG A 269 -22.53 19.39 -8.95
CA ARG A 269 -21.16 19.93 -9.05
C ARG A 269 -20.28 19.30 -7.99
N PHE A 270 -19.06 18.94 -8.38
CA PHE A 270 -18.05 18.54 -7.43
C PHE A 270 -17.71 19.72 -6.51
N THR A 271 -17.83 19.53 -5.22
CA THR A 271 -17.44 20.49 -4.20
C THR A 271 -16.30 19.92 -3.37
N ASN A 272 -15.23 20.71 -3.22
CA ASN A 272 -14.14 20.39 -2.31
C ASN A 272 -14.15 21.41 -1.16
N PRO A 273 -14.09 20.99 0.10
CA PRO A 273 -14.07 21.92 1.24
C PRO A 273 -12.87 22.87 1.24
N ILE A 274 -11.77 22.50 0.53
CA ILE A 274 -10.54 23.29 0.47
C ILE A 274 -10.56 24.28 -0.71
N ASN A 275 -11.26 23.95 -1.80
CA ASN A 275 -11.37 24.77 -2.99
C ASN A 275 -12.82 24.77 -3.50
N SER A 276 -13.51 25.88 -3.28
CA SER A 276 -14.94 26.01 -3.62
C SER A 276 -15.21 26.15 -5.12
N ASN A 277 -14.16 26.30 -5.97
CA ASN A 277 -14.37 26.44 -7.41
C ASN A 277 -14.40 25.07 -8.11
N PRO A 278 -15.58 24.54 -8.47
CA PRO A 278 -15.70 23.26 -9.15
C PRO A 278 -15.27 23.27 -10.61
N LEU A 279 -15.10 24.46 -11.21
CA LEU A 279 -14.77 24.67 -12.62
C LEU A 279 -13.63 25.70 -12.73
N SER A 280 -12.39 25.23 -12.65
CA SER A 280 -11.21 26.07 -12.83
C SER A 280 -10.96 26.30 -14.33
N ALA A 281 -10.74 27.54 -14.73
CA ALA A 281 -10.35 27.88 -16.12
C ALA A 281 -9.05 27.15 -16.53
N GLU A 282 -8.10 27.01 -15.60
CA GLU A 282 -6.84 26.31 -15.84
C GLU A 282 -7.06 24.81 -16.11
N CYS A 283 -7.93 24.17 -15.33
CA CYS A 283 -8.30 22.79 -15.53
C CYS A 283 -9.03 22.59 -16.86
N LEU A 284 -10.00 23.41 -17.17
CA LEU A 284 -10.73 23.37 -18.44
C LEU A 284 -9.81 23.55 -19.65
N LYS A 285 -8.84 24.48 -19.58
CA LYS A 285 -7.83 24.67 -20.62
C LYS A 285 -6.90 23.47 -20.74
N ALA A 286 -6.47 22.88 -19.62
CA ALA A 286 -5.55 21.76 -19.60
C ALA A 286 -6.15 20.50 -20.27
N PHE A 287 -7.39 20.17 -19.93
CA PHE A 287 -8.07 18.99 -20.51
C PHE A 287 -8.67 19.29 -21.89
N GLY A 288 -9.30 20.45 -22.09
CA GLY A 288 -9.93 20.79 -23.36
C GLY A 288 -8.93 20.83 -24.51
N ARG A 289 -7.73 21.37 -24.32
CA ARG A 289 -6.69 21.41 -25.38
C ARG A 289 -6.20 20.06 -25.84
N LYS A 290 -6.27 19.03 -24.98
CA LYS A 290 -5.87 17.66 -25.35
C LYS A 290 -6.80 17.07 -26.43
N GLU A 291 -8.03 17.54 -26.52
CA GLU A 291 -9.08 17.02 -27.38
C GLU A 291 -9.28 17.86 -28.65
N GLY A 292 -8.35 18.76 -28.98
CA GLY A 292 -8.38 19.58 -30.20
C GLY A 292 -9.16 20.89 -30.05
N ALA A 293 -9.51 21.50 -31.18
CA ALA A 293 -10.09 22.86 -31.23
C ALA A 293 -11.42 22.98 -30.47
N ASP A 294 -12.27 21.96 -30.55
CA ASP A 294 -13.59 21.94 -29.91
C ASP A 294 -13.57 21.27 -28.50
N GLY A 295 -12.39 20.91 -28.01
CA GLY A 295 -12.23 20.14 -26.79
C GLY A 295 -12.82 20.83 -25.54
N ILE A 296 -12.67 22.15 -25.43
CA ILE A 296 -13.26 22.92 -24.33
C ILE A 296 -14.79 22.86 -24.40
N VAL A 297 -15.37 23.00 -25.60
CA VAL A 297 -16.84 22.96 -25.82
C VAL A 297 -17.39 21.58 -25.47
N ARG A 298 -16.69 20.52 -25.89
CA ARG A 298 -17.04 19.13 -25.56
C ARG A 298 -16.98 18.90 -24.06
N LEU A 299 -15.92 19.36 -23.40
CA LEU A 299 -15.74 19.24 -21.94
C LEU A 299 -16.87 19.97 -21.18
N LEU A 300 -17.19 21.21 -21.57
CA LEU A 300 -18.30 21.97 -20.95
C LEU A 300 -19.64 21.25 -21.11
N ARG A 301 -19.88 20.60 -22.25
CA ARG A 301 -21.08 19.78 -22.51
C ARG A 301 -21.10 18.53 -21.64
N LEU A 302 -19.97 17.80 -21.58
CA LEU A 302 -19.83 16.59 -20.75
C LEU A 302 -20.08 16.91 -19.28
N LEU A 303 -19.53 18.02 -18.78
CA LEU A 303 -19.72 18.48 -17.42
C LEU A 303 -21.11 19.10 -17.19
N ALA A 304 -21.97 19.18 -18.20
CA ALA A 304 -23.28 19.82 -18.15
C ALA A 304 -23.24 21.23 -17.57
N VAL A 305 -22.30 22.06 -18.07
CA VAL A 305 -22.14 23.43 -17.62
C VAL A 305 -23.28 24.28 -18.18
N SER A 306 -23.99 24.98 -17.29
CA SER A 306 -25.11 25.84 -17.66
C SER A 306 -24.66 27.07 -18.43
N ASP A 307 -25.55 27.71 -19.18
CA ASP A 307 -25.21 28.93 -19.95
C ASP A 307 -24.82 30.10 -19.05
N ALA A 308 -25.34 30.14 -17.83
CA ALA A 308 -24.95 31.15 -16.84
C ALA A 308 -23.49 30.89 -16.38
N GLU A 309 -23.11 29.64 -16.10
CA GLU A 309 -21.73 29.28 -15.77
C GLU A 309 -20.78 29.49 -16.94
N LYS A 310 -21.20 29.19 -18.19
CA LYS A 310 -20.39 29.45 -19.38
C LYS A 310 -20.08 30.95 -19.52
N LYS A 311 -21.07 31.84 -19.31
CA LYS A 311 -20.85 33.29 -19.35
C LYS A 311 -19.82 33.74 -18.32
N SER A 312 -19.82 33.17 -17.11
CA SER A 312 -18.83 33.51 -16.08
C SER A 312 -17.43 33.02 -16.45
N LEU A 313 -17.33 31.96 -17.25
CA LEU A 313 -16.05 31.40 -17.71
C LEU A 313 -15.52 32.03 -18.99
N THR A 314 -16.38 32.64 -19.82
CA THR A 314 -16.01 33.18 -21.14
C THR A 314 -14.94 34.30 -21.06
N GLY A 315 -14.88 35.05 -19.93
CA GLY A 315 -13.81 36.02 -19.69
C GLY A 315 -12.48 35.38 -19.18
N LEU A 316 -12.47 34.11 -18.85
CA LEU A 316 -11.35 33.39 -18.28
C LEU A 316 -10.77 32.31 -19.25
N LEU A 317 -11.52 31.88 -20.25
CA LEU A 317 -11.16 30.95 -21.29
C LEU A 317 -10.65 31.65 -22.55
#